data_d4966c46d307df04701f507c26dacb9c
#
_entry.id   d4966c46d307df04701f507c26dacb9c
#
_cell.length_a   1.000
_cell.length_b   1.000
_cell.length_c   1.000
_cell.angle_alpha   90.00
_cell.angle_beta   90.00
_cell.angle_gamma   90.00
#
_symmetry.space_group_name_H-M   'P 1'
#
loop_
_entity.id
_entity.type
_entity.pdbx_description
1 polymer ?
#
loop_
_entity_poly.entity_id
_entity_poly.type
_entity_poly.pdbx_seq_one_letter_code
_entity_poly.pdbx_strand_id
1 'polypeptide(L)' 'MRIKTSNGYIINVDKIKHSITIDGVEYGSDCRALVSKHRDGTGTITLVFEGKMI' A
#
# COMPACT_ATOMS: atom_id res chain seq x y z
N MET A 1 -4.24 -5.14 -6.34
CA MET A 1 -5.00 -3.87 -6.30
C MET A 1 -4.04 -2.70 -6.40
N ARG A 2 -4.42 -1.70 -7.16
CA ARG A 2 -3.56 -0.52 -7.39
C ARG A 2 -4.29 0.74 -7.00
N ILE A 3 -3.58 1.69 -6.42
CA ILE A 3 -4.10 3.01 -6.14
C ILE A 3 -3.04 4.06 -6.50
N LYS A 4 -3.48 5.16 -7.13
CA LYS A 4 -2.64 6.32 -7.35
C LYS A 4 -2.99 7.37 -6.30
N THR A 5 -2.00 7.75 -5.49
CA THR A 5 -2.23 8.73 -4.43
C THR A 5 -2.35 10.13 -4.98
N SER A 6 -2.86 11.06 -4.17
CA SER A 6 -3.02 12.45 -4.58
C SER A 6 -1.69 13.13 -4.93
N ASN A 7 -0.61 12.70 -4.30
CA ASN A 7 0.74 13.22 -4.57
C ASN A 7 1.50 12.41 -5.62
N GLY A 8 0.83 11.50 -6.32
CA GLY A 8 1.37 10.85 -7.51
C GLY A 8 2.04 9.51 -7.32
N TYR A 9 2.07 8.94 -6.13
CA TYR A 9 2.62 7.60 -5.92
C TYR A 9 1.66 6.55 -6.44
N ILE A 10 2.20 5.49 -7.04
CA ILE A 10 1.44 4.33 -7.44
C ILE A 10 1.76 3.19 -6.48
N ILE A 11 0.74 2.73 -5.76
CA ILE A 11 0.88 1.67 -4.77
C ILE A 11 0.10 0.46 -5.27
N ASN A 12 0.77 -0.67 -5.34
CA ASN A 12 0.18 -1.94 -5.73
C ASN A 12 0.25 -2.91 -4.56
N VAL A 13 -0.91 -3.48 -4.21
CA VAL A 13 -0.99 -4.48 -3.15
C VAL A 13 -1.32 -5.82 -3.78
N ASP A 14 -0.42 -6.78 -3.64
CA ASP A 14 -0.61 -8.15 -4.11
C ASP A 14 -0.92 -9.05 -2.92
N LYS A 15 -2.18 -9.44 -2.80
CA LYS A 15 -2.64 -10.26 -1.68
C LYS A 15 -2.14 -11.70 -1.78
N ILE A 16 -1.86 -12.17 -2.97
CA ILE A 16 -1.41 -13.55 -3.19
C ILE A 16 0.05 -13.70 -2.75
N LYS A 17 0.88 -12.75 -3.16
CA LYS A 17 2.31 -12.75 -2.80
C LYS A 17 2.60 -12.12 -1.45
N HIS A 18 1.61 -11.49 -0.84
CA HIS A 18 1.78 -10.71 0.40
C HIS A 18 2.84 -9.64 0.25
N SER A 19 2.84 -8.95 -0.89
CA SER A 19 3.81 -7.91 -1.20
C SER A 19 3.13 -6.58 -1.49
N ILE A 20 3.84 -5.50 -1.23
CA ILE A 20 3.40 -4.14 -1.50
C ILE A 20 4.49 -3.47 -2.30
N THR A 21 4.10 -2.85 -3.42
CA THR A 21 5.01 -2.12 -4.29
C THR A 21 4.62 -0.66 -4.28
N ILE A 22 5.59 0.21 -4.03
CA ILE A 22 5.40 1.66 -4.07
C ILE A 22 6.35 2.21 -5.14
N ASP A 23 5.78 2.76 -6.22
CA ASP A 23 6.53 3.28 -7.37
C ASP A 23 7.58 2.30 -7.88
N GLY A 24 7.22 1.02 -7.95
CA GLY A 24 8.10 -0.02 -8.45
C GLY A 24 9.07 -0.61 -7.43
N VAL A 25 9.13 -0.06 -6.23
CA VAL A 25 9.97 -0.60 -5.16
C VAL A 25 9.14 -1.55 -4.31
N GLU A 26 9.60 -2.80 -4.20
CA GLU A 26 8.89 -3.82 -3.46
C GLU A 26 9.24 -3.81 -1.98
N TYR A 27 8.20 -3.86 -1.16
CA TYR A 27 8.31 -4.00 0.29
C TYR A 27 7.73 -5.34 0.69
N GLY A 28 8.44 -6.06 1.51
CA GLY A 28 8.08 -7.43 1.85
C GLY A 28 7.17 -7.55 3.06
N SER A 29 7.41 -8.59 3.85
CA SER A 29 6.52 -9.03 4.92
C SER A 29 6.39 -8.07 6.11
N ASP A 30 7.28 -7.08 6.22
CA ASP A 30 7.26 -6.11 7.32
C ASP A 30 6.29 -4.96 7.10
N CYS A 31 5.60 -4.96 5.96
CA CYS A 31 4.67 -3.89 5.61
C CYS A 31 3.27 -4.47 5.44
N ARG A 32 2.29 -3.81 6.02
CA ARG A 32 0.88 -4.16 5.85
C ARG A 32 0.13 -3.01 5.25
N ALA A 33 -0.89 -3.32 4.44
CA ALA A 33 -1.75 -2.33 3.83
C ALA A 33 -3.18 -2.49 4.32
N LEU A 34 -3.77 -1.39 4.74
CA LEU A 34 -5.19 -1.30 5.06
C LEU A 34 -5.84 -0.45 3.97
N VAL A 35 -6.86 -0.98 3.33
CA VAL A 35 -7.50 -0.34 2.20
C VAL A 35 -8.97 -0.10 2.51
N SER A 36 -9.42 1.13 2.26
CA SER A 36 -10.82 1.50 2.38
C SER A 36 -11.28 2.10 1.06
N LYS A 37 -12.32 1.53 0.48
CA LYS A 37 -12.91 2.03 -0.76
C LYS A 37 -14.11 2.92 -0.44
N HIS A 38 -14.21 4.03 -1.15
CA HIS A 38 -15.31 4.98 -1.01
C HIS A 38 -16.30 4.81 -2.17
N ARG A 39 -17.53 5.30 -1.98
CA ARG A 39 -18.59 5.15 -2.97
C ARG A 39 -18.36 5.92 -4.25
N ASP A 40 -17.57 6.99 -4.17
CA ASP A 40 -17.32 7.88 -5.32
C ASP A 40 -16.18 7.40 -6.23
N GLY A 41 -15.68 6.19 -6.01
CA GLY A 41 -14.58 5.65 -6.80
C GLY A 41 -13.20 5.98 -6.28
N THR A 42 -13.11 6.75 -5.20
CA THR A 42 -11.83 7.00 -4.53
C THR A 42 -11.57 5.95 -3.47
N GLY A 43 -10.42 6.04 -2.82
CA GLY A 43 -10.09 5.15 -1.73
C GLY A 43 -8.99 5.70 -0.86
N THR A 44 -8.81 5.08 0.28
CA THR A 44 -7.73 5.40 1.22
C THR A 44 -6.89 4.15 1.41
N ILE A 45 -5.57 4.31 1.36
CA ILE A 45 -4.65 3.24 1.69
C ILE A 45 -3.77 3.69 2.85
N THR A 46 -3.65 2.83 3.86
CA THR A 46 -2.79 3.06 5.01
C THR A 46 -1.73 1.98 5.03
N LEU A 47 -0.47 2.39 5.07
CA LEU A 47 0.66 1.47 5.12
C LEU A 47 1.23 1.46 6.54
N VAL A 48 1.47 0.27 7.06
CA VAL A 48 2.01 0.08 8.40
C VAL A 48 3.32 -0.68 8.28
N PHE A 49 4.40 -0.05 8.74
CA PHE A 49 5.71 -0.67 8.82
C PHE A 49 6.03 -0.93 10.28
N GLU A 50 6.48 -2.12 10.56
CA GLU A 50 6.94 -2.46 11.90
C GLU A 50 8.46 -2.54 11.89
N GLY A 51 9.09 -2.06 12.94
CA GLY A 51 10.52 -2.06 13.04
C GLY A 51 10.98 -1.82 14.46
N LYS A 52 12.29 -1.91 14.66
CA LYS A 52 12.92 -1.68 15.95
C LYS A 52 13.26 -0.21 16.10
N MET A 53 12.94 0.36 17.23
CA MET A 53 13.37 1.73 17.55
C MET A 53 14.90 1.75 17.77
N ILE A 54 15.52 2.72 17.17
CA ILE A 54 16.98 2.90 17.25
C ILE A 54 17.35 4.22 17.92
#